data_7b456c9a908f1efcdac9ce6edb28647f
#
_entry.id   7b456c9a908f1efcdac9ce6edb28647f
#
_cell.length_a   1.000
_cell.length_b   1.000
_cell.length_c   1.000
_cell.angle_alpha   90.00
_cell.angle_beta   90.00
_cell.angle_gamma   90.00
#
_symmetry.space_group_name_H-M   'P 1'
#
loop_
_entity.id
_entity.type
_entity.pdbx_description
1 polymer ?
#
loop_
_entity_poly.entity_id
_entity_poly.type
_entity_poly.pdbx_seq_one_letter_code
_entity_poly.pdbx_strand_id
1 'polypeptide(L)'
;MNLEKKSPQSILVHIERFSLNKDLQLEAKEEFKELCISAGANVCAEVSCKIDRPSPNYFVKIGKLNEIKELIKVSKCGLVIFNNDLSPSQERNLEKYLGTRVLDRTSLILDIFASRASSHIGKLQVELAQLTHLSTRLVRGWSHLERQKGGIGLRGPGETQLETDRRLIGHRIKSLKKRLNKAHNQKEINRYARSKGKEMVVALVGY
;
A
#
# COMPACT_ATOMS: atom_id res chain seq x y z
N MET A 1 -24.14 8.87 18.09
CA MET A 1 -23.23 10.01 17.85
C MET A 1 -22.33 9.60 16.69
N ASN A 2 -22.70 9.90 15.44
CA ASN A 2 -21.92 9.60 14.24
C ASN A 2 -20.70 10.52 14.24
N LEU A 3 -19.55 10.01 14.65
CA LEU A 3 -18.27 10.65 14.33
C LEU A 3 -18.09 10.53 12.82
N GLU A 4 -18.44 11.57 12.09
CA GLU A 4 -17.99 11.75 10.72
C GLU A 4 -16.46 11.57 10.72
N LYS A 5 -15.98 10.44 10.20
CA LYS A 5 -14.57 10.24 9.92
C LYS A 5 -14.17 11.29 8.88
N LYS A 6 -13.74 12.47 9.33
CA LYS A 6 -13.14 13.45 8.42
C LYS A 6 -12.04 12.73 7.64
N SER A 7 -12.24 12.66 6.34
CA SER A 7 -11.22 12.13 5.43
C SER A 7 -9.90 12.84 5.68
N PRO A 8 -8.78 12.13 5.85
CA PRO A 8 -7.52 12.77 6.16
C PRO A 8 -7.11 13.70 5.02
N GLN A 9 -6.74 14.93 5.37
CA GLN A 9 -6.12 15.84 4.40
C GLN A 9 -4.82 15.22 3.92
N SER A 10 -4.64 15.20 2.59
CA SER A 10 -3.57 14.46 1.94
C SER A 10 -2.81 15.34 0.95
N ILE A 11 -1.49 15.19 0.93
CA ILE A 11 -0.62 15.77 -0.11
C ILE A 11 -0.24 14.66 -1.08
N LEU A 12 -0.43 14.92 -2.38
CA LEU A 12 -0.01 14.01 -3.43
C LEU A 12 1.39 14.38 -3.93
N VAL A 13 2.26 13.38 -4.03
CA VAL A 13 3.62 13.54 -4.54
C VAL A 13 3.76 12.78 -5.86
N HIS A 14 3.83 13.52 -6.94
CA HIS A 14 4.00 13.00 -8.29
C HIS A 14 5.47 12.95 -8.67
N ILE A 15 5.93 11.76 -9.00
CA ILE A 15 7.29 11.57 -9.51
C ILE A 15 7.26 11.54 -11.03
N GLU A 16 7.91 12.50 -11.63
CA GLU A 16 8.05 12.63 -13.08
C GLU A 16 9.42 12.11 -13.52
N ARG A 17 9.44 11.23 -14.51
CA ARG A 17 10.69 10.75 -15.13
C ARG A 17 10.95 11.54 -16.41
N PHE A 18 12.19 11.96 -16.62
CA PHE A 18 12.60 12.73 -17.80
C PHE A 18 12.32 12.03 -19.15
N SER A 19 12.16 10.71 -19.15
CA SER A 19 11.99 9.90 -20.37
C SER A 19 10.56 9.78 -20.90
N LEU A 20 9.56 10.28 -20.17
CA LEU A 20 8.14 10.13 -20.55
C LEU A 20 7.62 11.39 -21.25
N ASN A 21 6.76 11.20 -22.26
CA ASN A 21 6.03 12.27 -22.94
C ASN A 21 5.19 13.06 -21.93
N LYS A 22 5.09 14.38 -22.12
CA LYS A 22 4.35 15.28 -21.21
C LYS A 22 2.87 14.91 -21.09
N ASP A 23 2.24 14.47 -22.18
CA ASP A 23 0.83 14.11 -22.19
C ASP A 23 0.58 12.87 -21.33
N LEU A 24 1.42 11.83 -21.45
CA LEU A 24 1.35 10.64 -20.63
C LEU A 24 1.62 10.92 -19.14
N GLN A 25 2.47 11.93 -18.85
CA GLN A 25 2.69 12.36 -17.47
C GLN A 25 1.46 13.06 -16.88
N LEU A 26 0.75 13.84 -17.67
CA LEU A 26 -0.47 14.51 -17.25
C LEU A 26 -1.59 13.50 -16.97
N GLU A 27 -1.82 12.58 -17.90
CA GLU A 27 -2.78 11.48 -17.73
C GLU A 27 -2.50 10.65 -16.46
N ALA A 28 -1.24 10.27 -16.24
CA ALA A 28 -0.83 9.52 -15.05
C ALA A 28 -1.04 10.31 -13.74
N LYS A 29 -0.96 11.63 -13.80
CA LYS A 29 -1.22 12.52 -12.69
C LYS A 29 -2.70 12.57 -12.34
N GLU A 30 -3.54 12.74 -13.34
CA GLU A 30 -4.99 12.77 -13.20
C GLU A 30 -5.52 11.40 -12.71
N GLU A 31 -5.07 10.31 -13.32
CA GLU A 31 -5.40 8.95 -12.87
C GLU A 31 -5.05 8.75 -11.38
N PHE A 32 -3.83 9.13 -10.99
CA PHE A 32 -3.41 8.97 -9.60
C PHE A 32 -4.24 9.81 -8.62
N LYS A 33 -4.61 11.02 -9.00
CA LYS A 33 -5.49 11.89 -8.21
C LYS A 33 -6.87 11.25 -8.04
N GLU A 34 -7.45 10.72 -9.10
CA GLU A 34 -8.74 10.01 -9.05
C GLU A 34 -8.67 8.76 -8.17
N LEU A 35 -7.57 7.99 -8.23
CA LEU A 35 -7.35 6.87 -7.32
C LEU A 35 -7.36 7.32 -5.86
N CYS A 36 -6.65 8.42 -5.52
CA CYS A 36 -6.63 8.95 -4.17
C CYS A 36 -8.02 9.40 -3.69
N ILE A 37 -8.77 10.11 -4.54
CA ILE A 37 -10.15 10.53 -4.24
C ILE A 37 -11.04 9.29 -4.05
N SER A 38 -10.90 8.28 -4.89
CA SER A 38 -11.69 7.04 -4.78
C SER A 38 -11.38 6.23 -3.53
N ALA A 39 -10.18 6.41 -2.96
CA ALA A 39 -9.79 5.87 -1.65
C ALA A 39 -10.32 6.69 -0.47
N GLY A 40 -10.99 7.80 -0.74
CA GLY A 40 -11.52 8.70 0.29
C GLY A 40 -10.50 9.72 0.81
N ALA A 41 -9.41 9.96 0.10
CA ALA A 41 -8.45 10.98 0.45
C ALA A 41 -8.97 12.39 0.10
N ASN A 42 -8.78 13.36 1.00
CA ASN A 42 -9.06 14.76 0.73
C ASN A 42 -7.76 15.46 0.31
N VAL A 43 -7.60 15.68 -1.00
CA VAL A 43 -6.37 16.24 -1.58
C VAL A 43 -6.32 17.74 -1.32
N CYS A 44 -5.35 18.19 -0.52
CA CYS A 44 -5.14 19.60 -0.19
C CYS A 44 -3.99 20.26 -0.97
N ALA A 45 -3.03 19.48 -1.45
CA ALA A 45 -1.91 19.97 -2.28
C ALA A 45 -1.32 18.85 -3.14
N GLU A 46 -0.69 19.26 -4.23
CA GLU A 46 0.03 18.37 -5.14
C GLU A 46 1.46 18.90 -5.36
N VAL A 47 2.44 18.01 -5.27
CA VAL A 47 3.85 18.32 -5.45
C VAL A 47 4.42 17.46 -6.57
N SER A 48 4.97 18.08 -7.60
CA SER A 48 5.69 17.36 -8.66
C SER A 48 7.18 17.35 -8.41
N CYS A 49 7.78 16.17 -8.54
CA CYS A 49 9.20 15.95 -8.34
C CYS A 49 9.80 15.34 -9.62
N LYS A 50 10.69 16.06 -10.29
CA LYS A 50 11.48 15.51 -11.39
C LYS A 50 12.70 14.82 -10.83
N ILE A 51 12.84 13.53 -11.11
CA ILE A 51 13.97 12.73 -10.66
C ILE A 51 14.52 11.88 -11.80
N ASP A 52 15.83 11.85 -11.87
CA ASP A 52 16.59 10.96 -12.75
C ASP A 52 16.77 9.59 -12.08
N ARG A 53 17.30 9.63 -10.87
CA ARG A 53 17.54 8.43 -10.04
C ARG A 53 16.94 8.64 -8.66
N PRO A 54 16.13 7.66 -8.17
CA PRO A 54 15.60 7.69 -6.82
C PRO A 54 16.73 7.71 -5.78
N SER A 55 16.58 8.55 -4.76
CA SER A 55 17.48 8.52 -3.61
C SER A 55 17.27 7.21 -2.83
N PRO A 56 18.34 6.50 -2.43
CA PRO A 56 18.21 5.28 -1.64
C PRO A 56 17.50 5.49 -0.31
N ASN A 57 17.66 6.65 0.33
CA ASN A 57 17.13 6.94 1.66
C ASN A 57 15.68 7.45 1.64
N TYR A 58 15.34 8.35 0.70
CA TYR A 58 14.10 9.11 0.74
C TYR A 58 13.32 9.09 -0.58
N PHE A 59 13.79 8.40 -1.59
CA PHE A 59 13.24 8.39 -2.95
C PHE A 59 13.42 9.75 -3.66
N VAL A 60 13.10 10.87 -3.01
CA VAL A 60 13.22 12.23 -3.51
C VAL A 60 14.42 12.98 -2.89
N LYS A 61 14.82 14.10 -3.47
CA LYS A 61 15.90 14.95 -2.95
C LYS A 61 15.43 15.74 -1.71
N ILE A 62 16.37 16.09 -0.82
CA ILE A 62 16.11 16.79 0.45
C ILE A 62 15.38 18.13 0.24
N GLY A 63 15.72 18.90 -0.81
CA GLY A 63 15.02 20.14 -1.10
C GLY A 63 13.51 19.97 -1.30
N LYS A 64 13.09 18.89 -2.00
CA LYS A 64 11.67 18.57 -2.17
C LYS A 64 11.03 18.07 -0.89
N LEU A 65 11.77 17.36 -0.04
CA LEU A 65 11.28 16.96 1.28
C LEU A 65 10.98 18.16 2.16
N ASN A 66 11.82 19.18 2.14
CA ASN A 66 11.59 20.41 2.88
C ASN A 66 10.34 21.14 2.38
N GLU A 67 10.12 21.22 1.06
CA GLU A 67 8.90 21.77 0.47
C GLU A 67 7.66 21.02 0.93
N ILE A 68 7.67 19.69 0.86
CA ILE A 68 6.57 18.84 1.35
C ILE A 68 6.33 19.06 2.85
N LYS A 69 7.39 19.15 3.63
CA LYS A 69 7.30 19.36 5.09
C LYS A 69 6.67 20.70 5.45
N GLU A 70 6.99 21.76 4.73
CA GLU A 70 6.36 23.06 4.92
C GLU A 70 4.87 23.03 4.52
N LEU A 71 4.54 22.37 3.41
CA LEU A 71 3.14 22.18 3.01
C LEU A 71 2.33 21.38 4.06
N ILE A 72 2.93 20.35 4.68
CA ILE A 72 2.29 19.60 5.77
C ILE A 72 1.94 20.52 6.93
N LYS A 73 2.85 21.40 7.34
CA LYS A 73 2.62 22.35 8.44
C LYS A 73 1.50 23.34 8.12
N VAL A 74 1.52 23.92 6.92
CA VAL A 74 0.53 24.91 6.48
C VAL A 74 -0.85 24.28 6.34
N SER A 75 -0.94 23.12 5.71
CA SER A 75 -2.21 22.43 5.41
C SER A 75 -2.71 21.57 6.57
N LYS A 76 -1.93 21.41 7.65
CA LYS A 76 -2.19 20.45 8.75
C LYS A 76 -2.50 19.04 8.22
N CYS A 77 -1.75 18.63 7.20
CA CYS A 77 -1.97 17.39 6.50
C CYS A 77 -1.50 16.19 7.32
N GLY A 78 -2.32 15.15 7.40
CA GLY A 78 -2.03 13.92 8.14
C GLY A 78 -1.54 12.77 7.27
N LEU A 79 -1.46 12.95 5.95
CA LEU A 79 -1.13 11.88 5.01
C LEU A 79 -0.39 12.42 3.80
N VAL A 80 0.68 11.74 3.39
CA VAL A 80 1.40 12.00 2.13
C VAL A 80 1.35 10.75 1.26
N ILE A 81 0.93 10.86 0.01
CA ILE A 81 0.76 9.73 -0.90
C ILE A 81 1.69 9.91 -2.10
N PHE A 82 2.52 8.91 -2.35
CA PHE A 82 3.44 8.85 -3.48
C PHE A 82 2.85 8.05 -4.63
N ASN A 83 3.00 8.53 -5.87
CA ASN A 83 2.54 7.81 -7.06
C ASN A 83 3.45 6.64 -7.49
N ASN A 84 4.45 6.31 -6.70
CA ASN A 84 5.40 5.23 -6.93
C ASN A 84 5.47 4.29 -5.75
N ASP A 85 6.01 3.10 -5.99
CA ASP A 85 6.34 2.17 -4.93
C ASP A 85 7.56 2.66 -4.15
N LEU A 86 7.47 2.59 -2.83
CA LEU A 86 8.54 2.93 -1.92
C LEU A 86 9.12 1.65 -1.31
N SER A 87 10.44 1.60 -1.14
CA SER A 87 11.01 0.55 -0.31
C SER A 87 10.60 0.77 1.17
N PRO A 88 10.53 -0.29 1.97
CA PRO A 88 10.18 -0.16 3.40
C PRO A 88 11.10 0.78 4.19
N SER A 89 12.38 0.87 3.79
CA SER A 89 13.33 1.80 4.37
C SER A 89 13.04 3.25 3.98
N GLN A 90 12.69 3.49 2.71
CA GLN A 90 12.32 4.82 2.24
C GLN A 90 11.05 5.33 2.90
N GLU A 91 10.00 4.51 2.97
CA GLU A 91 8.74 4.87 3.62
C GLU A 91 8.97 5.26 5.08
N ARG A 92 9.66 4.44 5.86
CA ARG A 92 9.99 4.74 7.25
C ARG A 92 10.83 6.02 7.42
N ASN A 93 11.83 6.21 6.54
CA ASN A 93 12.67 7.40 6.60
C ASN A 93 11.86 8.67 6.27
N LEU A 94 10.97 8.57 5.27
CA LEU A 94 10.02 9.63 4.91
C LEU A 94 9.09 9.97 6.07
N GLU A 95 8.45 8.96 6.69
CA GLU A 95 7.57 9.18 7.84
C GLU A 95 8.30 9.85 9.01
N LYS A 96 9.52 9.38 9.32
CA LYS A 96 10.36 9.97 10.37
C LYS A 96 10.73 11.43 10.05
N TYR A 97 11.05 11.73 8.79
CA TYR A 97 11.47 13.08 8.37
C TYR A 97 10.30 14.05 8.30
N LEU A 98 9.18 13.62 7.72
CA LEU A 98 7.99 14.43 7.50
C LEU A 98 7.12 14.56 8.76
N GLY A 99 7.22 13.61 9.70
CA GLY A 99 6.41 13.57 10.91
C GLY A 99 4.94 13.22 10.65
N THR A 100 4.63 12.62 9.51
CA THR A 100 3.28 12.23 9.10
C THR A 100 3.30 10.87 8.40
N ARG A 101 2.14 10.23 8.28
CA ARG A 101 1.98 8.96 7.59
C ARG A 101 2.28 9.11 6.11
N VAL A 102 2.98 8.12 5.55
CA VAL A 102 3.31 8.03 4.14
C VAL A 102 2.68 6.77 3.55
N LEU A 103 2.07 6.90 2.38
CA LEU A 103 1.57 5.77 1.59
C LEU A 103 2.24 5.77 0.22
N ASP A 104 2.52 4.59 -0.29
CA ASP A 104 2.92 4.39 -1.66
C ASP A 104 1.73 3.96 -2.54
N ARG A 105 1.93 3.91 -3.87
CA ARG A 105 0.89 3.53 -4.84
C ARG A 105 0.32 2.14 -4.55
N THR A 106 1.16 1.17 -4.23
CA THR A 106 0.72 -0.20 -3.95
C THR A 106 -0.16 -0.27 -2.71
N SER A 107 0.21 0.39 -1.63
CA SER A 107 -0.61 0.47 -0.41
C SER A 107 -1.96 1.15 -0.67
N LEU A 108 -1.98 2.25 -1.44
CA LEU A 108 -3.20 2.94 -1.84
C LEU A 108 -4.15 2.01 -2.60
N ILE A 109 -3.65 1.30 -3.61
CA ILE A 109 -4.45 0.36 -4.42
C ILE A 109 -5.00 -0.77 -3.55
N LEU A 110 -4.21 -1.30 -2.63
CA LEU A 110 -4.67 -2.33 -1.69
C LEU A 110 -5.77 -1.82 -0.77
N ASP A 111 -5.72 -0.57 -0.32
CA ASP A 111 -6.75 0.06 0.50
C ASP A 111 -8.05 0.26 -0.31
N ILE A 112 -7.94 0.66 -1.59
CA ILE A 112 -9.10 0.75 -2.50
C ILE A 112 -9.76 -0.63 -2.68
N PHE A 113 -8.97 -1.66 -2.93
CA PHE A 113 -9.52 -3.02 -3.05
C PHE A 113 -10.15 -3.50 -1.75
N ALA A 114 -9.57 -3.18 -0.60
CA ALA A 114 -10.14 -3.55 0.70
C ALA A 114 -11.51 -2.90 0.95
N SER A 115 -11.67 -1.65 0.54
CA SER A 115 -12.95 -0.93 0.68
C SER A 115 -14.02 -1.42 -0.31
N ARG A 116 -13.62 -1.87 -1.50
CA ARG A 116 -14.56 -2.28 -2.56
C ARG A 116 -14.85 -3.78 -2.60
N ALA A 117 -14.06 -4.61 -1.95
CA ALA A 117 -14.25 -6.06 -1.94
C ALA A 117 -15.59 -6.44 -1.28
N SER A 118 -16.57 -6.85 -2.06
CA SER A 118 -17.90 -7.28 -1.59
C SER A 118 -17.97 -8.80 -1.38
N SER A 119 -17.39 -9.58 -2.28
CA SER A 119 -17.43 -11.04 -2.24
C SER A 119 -16.53 -11.62 -1.15
N HIS A 120 -16.95 -12.77 -0.58
CA HIS A 120 -16.14 -13.47 0.43
C HIS A 120 -14.73 -13.83 -0.08
N ILE A 121 -14.63 -14.29 -1.31
CA ILE A 121 -13.33 -14.65 -1.92
C ILE A 121 -12.50 -13.40 -2.17
N GLY A 122 -13.11 -12.32 -2.69
CA GLY A 122 -12.44 -11.04 -2.89
C GLY A 122 -11.85 -10.49 -1.60
N LYS A 123 -12.61 -10.52 -0.50
CA LYS A 123 -12.12 -10.11 0.83
C LYS A 123 -10.91 -10.93 1.29
N LEU A 124 -10.95 -12.25 1.10
CA LEU A 124 -9.81 -13.12 1.43
C LEU A 124 -8.57 -12.84 0.56
N GLN A 125 -8.78 -12.55 -0.73
CA GLN A 125 -7.68 -12.21 -1.66
C GLN A 125 -7.02 -10.89 -1.28
N VAL A 126 -7.82 -9.87 -0.98
CA VAL A 126 -7.32 -8.56 -0.57
C VAL A 126 -6.60 -8.65 0.78
N GLU A 127 -7.18 -9.34 1.76
CA GLU A 127 -6.52 -9.58 3.06
C GLU A 127 -5.17 -10.30 2.87
N LEU A 128 -5.11 -11.31 1.99
CA LEU A 128 -3.87 -12.01 1.68
C LEU A 128 -2.83 -11.06 1.05
N ALA A 129 -3.24 -10.21 0.11
CA ALA A 129 -2.36 -9.26 -0.55
C ALA A 129 -1.81 -8.22 0.45
N GLN A 130 -2.68 -7.65 1.30
CA GLN A 130 -2.30 -6.69 2.33
C GLN A 130 -1.31 -7.31 3.33
N LEU A 131 -1.57 -8.53 3.84
CA LEU A 131 -0.66 -9.19 4.78
C LEU A 131 0.67 -9.58 4.12
N THR A 132 0.64 -9.97 2.85
CA THR A 132 1.87 -10.26 2.10
C THR A 132 2.71 -8.98 1.94
N HIS A 133 2.09 -7.87 1.57
CA HIS A 133 2.74 -6.58 1.46
C HIS A 133 3.31 -6.12 2.82
N LEU A 134 2.53 -6.20 3.88
CA LEU A 134 2.95 -5.87 5.24
C LEU A 134 4.13 -6.74 5.70
N SER A 135 4.12 -8.05 5.40
CA SER A 135 5.20 -8.96 5.78
C SER A 135 6.55 -8.57 5.18
N THR A 136 6.57 -8.08 3.93
CA THR A 136 7.80 -7.59 3.29
C THR A 136 8.34 -6.32 3.95
N ARG A 137 7.45 -5.49 4.49
CA ARG A 137 7.81 -4.25 5.19
C ARG A 137 8.36 -4.50 6.58
N LEU A 138 7.80 -5.46 7.31
CA LEU A 138 8.31 -5.87 8.62
C LEU A 138 9.74 -6.41 8.55
N VAL A 139 10.06 -7.23 7.54
CA VAL A 139 11.40 -7.83 7.40
C VAL A 139 12.48 -6.81 7.10
N ARG A 140 12.20 -5.84 6.23
CA ARG A 140 13.19 -4.85 5.77
C ARG A 140 13.23 -3.58 6.61
N GLY A 141 12.15 -3.27 7.31
CA GLY A 141 12.03 -2.04 8.11
C GLY A 141 12.80 -2.06 9.42
N TRP A 142 13.11 -3.24 9.97
CA TRP A 142 13.61 -3.41 11.34
C TRP A 142 15.04 -3.93 11.45
N SER A 143 15.68 -4.30 10.36
CA SER A 143 17.08 -4.74 10.36
C SER A 143 18.08 -3.71 10.91
N HIS A 144 17.68 -2.43 10.98
CA HIS A 144 18.49 -1.37 11.60
C HIS A 144 18.35 -1.27 13.11
N LEU A 145 17.25 -1.73 13.71
CA LEU A 145 17.07 -1.77 15.17
C LEU A 145 17.85 -2.91 15.83
N GLU A 146 18.06 -3.99 15.09
CA GLU A 146 18.90 -5.11 15.54
C GLU A 146 20.35 -4.69 15.80
N ARG A 147 20.85 -3.68 15.07
CA ARG A 147 22.23 -3.21 15.23
C ARG A 147 22.43 -2.15 16.32
N GLN A 148 21.36 -1.57 16.86
CA GLN A 148 21.46 -0.44 17.79
C GLN A 148 21.40 -0.80 19.29
N LYS A 149 21.02 -2.02 19.68
CA LYS A 149 20.96 -2.45 21.07
C LYS A 149 21.25 -3.94 21.21
N GLY A 150 22.48 -4.33 21.16
CA GLY A 150 22.88 -5.67 21.55
C GLY A 150 24.36 -5.85 21.35
N GLY A 151 25.12 -6.03 22.43
CA GLY A 151 26.42 -6.69 22.37
C GLY A 151 26.21 -8.10 21.83
N ILE A 152 27.27 -8.70 21.31
CA ILE A 152 27.31 -10.06 20.75
C ILE A 152 26.57 -11.03 21.70
N GLY A 153 25.36 -11.51 21.29
CA GLY A 153 24.63 -12.57 21.99
C GLY A 153 23.43 -12.18 22.85
N LEU A 154 23.08 -10.89 22.98
CA LEU A 154 21.89 -10.47 23.73
C LEU A 154 20.73 -10.11 22.80
N ARG A 155 19.70 -10.98 22.73
CA ARG A 155 18.41 -10.68 22.11
C ARG A 155 17.69 -9.59 22.92
N GLY A 156 17.43 -8.44 22.31
CA GLY A 156 16.63 -7.38 22.93
C GLY A 156 15.13 -7.72 22.96
N PRO A 157 14.35 -7.18 23.91
CA PRO A 157 12.90 -7.42 24.02
C PRO A 157 12.10 -7.02 22.75
N GLY A 158 12.65 -6.13 21.90
CA GLY A 158 12.06 -5.76 20.61
C GLY A 158 12.18 -6.83 19.52
N GLU A 159 13.24 -7.65 19.53
CA GLU A 159 13.44 -8.76 18.59
C GLU A 159 12.38 -9.85 18.78
N THR A 160 12.05 -10.18 20.02
CA THR A 160 11.05 -11.22 20.35
C THR A 160 9.65 -10.81 19.91
N GLN A 161 9.31 -9.54 20.01
CA GLN A 161 8.00 -9.03 19.59
C GLN A 161 7.85 -9.08 18.06
N LEU A 162 8.87 -8.64 17.32
CA LEU A 162 8.89 -8.70 15.86
C LEU A 162 8.85 -10.11 15.29
N GLU A 163 9.62 -11.00 15.89
CA GLU A 163 9.63 -12.41 15.48
C GLU A 163 8.25 -13.04 15.74
N THR A 164 7.60 -12.65 16.83
CA THR A 164 6.23 -13.06 17.15
C THR A 164 5.23 -12.50 16.14
N ASP A 165 5.29 -11.21 15.83
CA ASP A 165 4.40 -10.56 14.85
C ASP A 165 4.59 -11.16 13.46
N ARG A 166 5.83 -11.37 13.04
CA ARG A 166 6.15 -12.04 11.78
C ARG A 166 5.59 -13.46 11.71
N ARG A 167 5.70 -14.22 12.80
CA ARG A 167 5.16 -15.57 12.91
C ARG A 167 3.63 -15.55 12.81
N LEU A 168 2.97 -14.65 13.53
CA LEU A 168 1.51 -14.49 13.49
C LEU A 168 1.02 -14.13 12.08
N ILE A 169 1.67 -13.19 11.41
CA ILE A 169 1.35 -12.84 10.02
C ILE A 169 1.60 -14.03 9.09
N GLY A 170 2.69 -14.76 9.24
CA GLY A 170 2.98 -15.97 8.49
C GLY A 170 1.89 -17.06 8.67
N HIS A 171 1.45 -17.28 9.90
CA HIS A 171 0.33 -18.17 10.19
C HIS A 171 -0.98 -17.71 9.55
N ARG A 172 -1.27 -16.40 9.60
CA ARG A 172 -2.47 -15.84 8.98
C ARG A 172 -2.44 -15.99 7.47
N ILE A 173 -1.31 -15.69 6.81
CA ILE A 173 -1.12 -15.90 5.36
C ILE A 173 -1.36 -17.38 4.99
N LYS A 174 -0.79 -18.32 5.74
CA LYS A 174 -0.98 -19.76 5.50
C LYS A 174 -2.45 -20.18 5.64
N SER A 175 -3.12 -19.68 6.66
CA SER A 175 -4.55 -19.92 6.87
C SER A 175 -5.42 -19.38 5.74
N LEU A 176 -5.15 -18.13 5.29
CA LEU A 176 -5.86 -17.51 4.18
C LEU A 176 -5.67 -18.27 2.87
N LYS A 177 -4.44 -18.68 2.55
CA LYS A 177 -4.15 -19.52 1.38
C LYS A 177 -4.95 -20.82 1.41
N LYS A 178 -5.03 -21.49 2.57
CA LYS A 178 -5.83 -22.71 2.72
C LYS A 178 -7.33 -22.46 2.49
N ARG A 179 -7.85 -21.35 3.01
CA ARG A 179 -9.27 -20.97 2.82
C ARG A 179 -9.57 -20.63 1.36
N LEU A 180 -8.67 -19.90 0.69
CA LEU A 180 -8.79 -19.57 -0.74
C LEU A 180 -8.78 -20.83 -1.61
N ASN A 181 -7.86 -21.75 -1.36
CA ASN A 181 -7.82 -23.03 -2.09
C ASN A 181 -9.10 -23.83 -1.91
N LYS A 182 -9.64 -23.89 -0.67
CA LYS A 182 -10.93 -24.56 -0.41
C LYS A 182 -12.08 -23.89 -1.17
N ALA A 183 -12.13 -22.56 -1.19
CA ALA A 183 -13.16 -21.82 -1.90
C ALA A 183 -13.03 -21.96 -3.42
N HIS A 184 -11.81 -22.04 -3.93
CA HIS A 184 -11.55 -22.30 -5.35
C HIS A 184 -12.02 -23.70 -5.77
N ASN A 185 -11.61 -24.72 -5.03
CA ASN A 185 -12.05 -26.10 -5.28
C ASN A 185 -13.58 -26.22 -5.24
N GLN A 186 -14.24 -25.55 -4.30
CA GLN A 186 -15.72 -25.56 -4.25
C GLN A 186 -16.33 -24.89 -5.49
N LYS A 187 -15.74 -23.80 -5.99
CA LYS A 187 -16.17 -23.18 -7.25
C LYS A 187 -16.01 -24.12 -8.45
N GLU A 188 -14.90 -24.84 -8.52
CA GLU A 188 -14.65 -25.82 -9.60
C GLU A 188 -15.66 -26.98 -9.56
N ILE A 189 -15.97 -27.53 -8.37
CA ILE A 189 -17.00 -28.55 -8.21
C ILE A 189 -18.36 -28.02 -8.68
N ASN A 190 -18.73 -26.83 -8.26
CA ASN A 190 -20.00 -26.20 -8.66
C ASN A 190 -20.04 -25.90 -10.17
N ARG A 191 -18.89 -25.50 -10.77
CA ARG A 191 -18.76 -25.29 -12.22
C ARG A 191 -18.96 -26.61 -12.96
N TYR A 192 -18.29 -27.66 -12.51
CA TYR A 192 -18.44 -28.99 -13.11
C TYR A 192 -19.86 -29.53 -13.00
N ALA A 193 -20.54 -29.32 -11.89
CA ALA A 193 -21.94 -29.70 -11.72
C ALA A 193 -22.85 -28.97 -12.73
N ARG A 194 -22.64 -27.67 -12.94
CA ARG A 194 -23.39 -26.88 -13.94
C ARG A 194 -23.07 -27.27 -15.38
N SER A 195 -21.83 -27.63 -15.70
CA SER A 195 -21.44 -28.07 -17.05
C SER A 195 -22.07 -29.39 -17.49
N LYS A 196 -22.58 -30.20 -16.55
CA LYS A 196 -23.36 -31.41 -16.82
C LYS A 196 -24.85 -31.14 -17.10
N GLY A 197 -25.33 -29.95 -16.83
CA GLY A 197 -26.68 -29.51 -17.17
C GLY A 197 -26.84 -29.27 -18.66
N LYS A 198 -28.07 -29.29 -19.15
CA LYS A 198 -28.41 -28.96 -20.56
C LYS A 198 -28.53 -27.44 -20.80
N GLU A 199 -28.21 -26.63 -19.82
CA GLU A 199 -28.37 -25.17 -19.87
C GLU A 199 -27.22 -24.52 -20.61
N MET A 200 -27.56 -23.56 -21.48
CA MET A 200 -26.56 -22.78 -22.21
C MET A 200 -25.84 -21.80 -21.26
N VAL A 201 -24.51 -21.84 -21.26
CA VAL A 201 -23.70 -20.91 -20.47
C VAL A 201 -23.36 -19.71 -21.35
N VAL A 202 -23.87 -18.53 -20.95
CA VAL A 202 -23.59 -17.24 -21.62
C VAL A 202 -22.63 -16.44 -20.74
N ALA A 203 -21.51 -16.02 -21.30
CA ALA A 203 -20.59 -15.10 -20.64
C ALA A 203 -20.84 -13.66 -21.15
N LEU A 204 -21.16 -12.75 -20.21
CA LEU A 204 -21.19 -11.32 -20.49
C LEU A 204 -19.77 -10.79 -20.30
N VAL A 205 -19.16 -10.34 -21.40
CA VAL A 205 -17.84 -9.70 -21.39
C VAL A 205 -18.08 -8.22 -21.67
N GLY A 206 -17.69 -7.37 -20.74
CA GLY A 206 -17.85 -5.93 -20.83
C GLY A 206 -16.50 -5.22 -20.79
N TYR A 207 -16.50 -4.03 -21.34
CA TYR A 207 -15.40 -3.06 -21.30
C TYR A 207 -15.62 -2.11 -20.14
#